data_15f6b99de649ec377590971764cbea51
#
_entry.id   15f6b99de649ec377590971764cbea51
#
_cell.length_a   1.000
_cell.length_b   1.000
_cell.length_c   1.000
_cell.angle_alpha   90.00
_cell.angle_beta   90.00
_cell.angle_gamma   90.00
#
_symmetry.space_group_name_H-M   'P 1'
#
loop_
_entity.id
_entity.type
_entity.pdbx_description
1 polymer ?
#
loop_
_entity_poly.entity_id
_entity_poly.type
_entity_poly.pdbx_seq_one_letter_code
_entity_poly.pdbx_strand_id
1 'polypeptide(L)'
;MIFYTADLHFHYEPFLPSRPFGSVEEMDRVLIARWNAAVSEDDTVYVVGDVGYNRGLVPGDALARLRGHKHLIRGNHDTGFENAGELYRYFETVTDFNEIDDGEVHIILCHYPILYRRRGYMIHGHLHQARGPEYGMLRQMPRVLNAGVDVNFYRPVTLPQLIENNRAFYSGENDALIPPPPPPPPRGGGSVTAGCRAGRISAPFRPGLILIRSDL
;
A
#
# COMPACT_ATOMS: atom_id res chain seq x y z
N MET A 1 -18.23 10.95 7.87
CA MET A 1 -18.10 10.46 6.47
C MET A 1 -17.24 9.20 6.41
N ILE A 2 -17.24 8.45 5.27
CA ILE A 2 -16.35 7.31 5.08
C ILE A 2 -15.22 7.71 4.11
N PHE A 3 -13.99 7.40 4.49
CA PHE A 3 -12.78 7.65 3.72
C PHE A 3 -12.02 6.34 3.46
N TYR A 4 -11.25 6.32 2.37
CA TYR A 4 -10.42 5.21 1.93
C TYR A 4 -9.00 5.67 1.69
N THR A 5 -8.02 4.86 2.07
CA THR A 5 -6.60 5.07 1.79
C THR A 5 -5.85 3.74 1.84
N ALA A 6 -4.66 3.67 1.30
CA ALA A 6 -3.77 2.51 1.35
C ALA A 6 -2.31 2.93 1.17
N ASP A 7 -1.40 2.02 1.46
CA ASP A 7 0.03 2.13 1.12
C ASP A 7 0.69 3.38 1.75
N LEU A 8 0.42 3.64 3.02
CA LEU A 8 0.99 4.77 3.77
C LEU A 8 2.50 4.63 3.90
N HIS A 9 2.99 3.43 4.26
CA HIS A 9 4.39 3.10 4.43
C HIS A 9 5.15 4.09 5.33
N PHE A 10 4.57 4.41 6.50
CA PHE A 10 5.25 5.22 7.49
C PHE A 10 6.63 4.64 7.85
N HIS A 11 7.63 5.50 7.99
CA HIS A 11 9.01 5.18 8.34
C HIS A 11 9.75 4.32 7.29
N TYR A 12 9.26 4.26 6.04
CA TYR A 12 9.82 3.38 5.01
C TYR A 12 10.60 4.15 3.94
N GLU A 13 11.90 4.30 4.15
CA GLU A 13 12.83 5.01 3.27
C GLU A 13 12.87 4.49 1.82
N PRO A 14 12.81 3.15 1.55
CA PRO A 14 12.88 2.64 0.17
C PRO A 14 11.79 3.16 -0.79
N PHE A 15 10.72 3.77 -0.30
CA PHE A 15 9.71 4.40 -1.16
C PHE A 15 10.03 5.84 -1.56
N LEU A 16 10.99 6.51 -0.93
CA LEU A 16 11.36 7.88 -1.28
C LEU A 16 11.69 8.09 -2.75
N PRO A 17 12.42 7.17 -3.46
CA PRO A 17 12.73 7.36 -4.87
C PRO A 17 11.49 7.39 -5.79
N SER A 18 10.34 6.89 -5.33
CA SER A 18 9.08 6.86 -6.09
C SER A 18 8.09 7.95 -5.66
N ARG A 19 8.42 8.71 -4.60
CA ARG A 19 7.56 9.73 -3.99
C ARG A 19 8.24 11.11 -4.00
N PRO A 20 7.49 12.22 -4.07
CA PRO A 20 8.05 13.57 -4.18
C PRO A 20 8.46 14.15 -2.82
N PHE A 21 9.20 13.40 -2.00
CA PHE A 21 9.67 13.83 -0.69
C PHE A 21 11.18 13.71 -0.57
N GLY A 22 11.79 14.66 0.13
CA GLY A 22 13.24 14.71 0.33
C GLY A 22 13.72 13.82 1.47
N SER A 23 12.83 13.41 2.38
CA SER A 23 13.15 12.49 3.49
C SER A 23 11.90 11.74 3.97
N VAL A 24 12.12 10.69 4.76
CA VAL A 24 11.05 9.91 5.42
C VAL A 24 10.26 10.77 6.39
N GLU A 25 10.93 11.60 7.17
CA GLU A 25 10.31 12.50 8.13
C GLU A 25 9.42 13.54 7.44
N GLU A 26 9.82 14.03 6.26
CA GLU A 26 9.00 14.91 5.44
C GLU A 26 7.77 14.15 4.92
N MET A 27 7.96 12.95 4.37
CA MET A 27 6.88 12.10 3.88
C MET A 27 5.84 11.85 4.96
N ASP A 28 6.28 11.37 6.12
CA ASP A 28 5.40 11.05 7.26
C ASP A 28 4.65 12.28 7.74
N ARG A 29 5.35 13.41 7.89
CA ARG A 29 4.75 14.69 8.30
C ARG A 29 3.68 15.15 7.31
N VAL A 30 3.93 15.03 5.99
CA VAL A 30 2.97 15.43 4.96
C VAL A 30 1.77 14.50 4.93
N LEU A 31 1.97 13.18 5.01
CA LEU A 31 0.89 12.19 5.09
C LEU A 31 -0.04 12.47 6.26
N ILE A 32 0.52 12.68 7.47
CA ILE A 32 -0.27 12.99 8.68
C ILE A 32 -1.00 14.33 8.53
N ALA A 33 -0.33 15.37 8.04
CA ALA A 33 -0.94 16.67 7.87
C ALA A 33 -2.12 16.65 6.89
N ARG A 34 -1.94 15.97 5.75
CA ARG A 34 -2.99 15.85 4.72
C ARG A 34 -4.14 14.94 5.17
N TRP A 35 -3.83 13.88 5.93
CA TRP A 35 -4.86 13.06 6.58
C TRP A 35 -5.72 13.90 7.48
N ASN A 36 -5.12 14.60 8.44
CA ASN A 36 -5.84 15.38 9.45
C ASN A 36 -6.54 16.64 8.88
N ALA A 37 -6.14 17.08 7.69
CA ALA A 37 -6.87 18.12 6.96
C ALA A 37 -8.13 17.60 6.25
N ALA A 38 -8.18 16.30 5.92
CA ALA A 38 -9.30 15.68 5.23
C ALA A 38 -10.29 15.02 6.20
N VAL A 39 -9.81 14.46 7.31
CA VAL A 39 -10.53 13.59 8.24
C VAL A 39 -10.77 14.30 9.57
N SER A 40 -12.01 14.31 10.04
CA SER A 40 -12.43 14.76 11.37
C SER A 40 -12.43 13.59 12.37
N GLU A 41 -12.56 13.89 13.66
CA GLU A 41 -12.57 12.85 14.72
C GLU A 41 -13.74 11.85 14.58
N ASP A 42 -14.90 12.31 14.08
CA ASP A 42 -16.12 11.50 13.93
C ASP A 42 -16.19 10.77 12.56
N ASP A 43 -15.19 10.92 11.71
CA ASP A 43 -15.15 10.25 10.40
C ASP A 43 -14.61 8.82 10.51
N THR A 44 -15.04 7.95 9.61
CA THR A 44 -14.57 6.58 9.51
C THR A 44 -13.55 6.46 8.39
N VAL A 45 -12.41 5.80 8.64
CA VAL A 45 -11.35 5.59 7.63
C VAL A 45 -11.03 4.12 7.50
N TYR A 46 -11.18 3.58 6.30
CA TYR A 46 -10.69 2.26 5.94
C TYR A 46 -9.29 2.37 5.32
N VAL A 47 -8.30 1.85 6.03
CA VAL A 47 -6.93 1.72 5.55
C VAL A 47 -6.79 0.35 4.89
N VAL A 48 -6.60 0.34 3.58
CA VAL A 48 -6.57 -0.89 2.78
C VAL A 48 -5.13 -1.37 2.62
N GLY A 49 -4.44 -1.50 3.75
CA GLY A 49 -3.15 -2.14 3.92
C GLY A 49 -1.93 -1.23 3.82
N ASP A 50 -0.83 -1.82 4.25
CA ASP A 50 0.53 -1.30 4.18
C ASP A 50 0.71 0.04 4.92
N VAL A 51 0.46 0.00 6.25
CA VAL A 51 0.61 1.18 7.12
C VAL A 51 2.07 1.53 7.39
N GLY A 52 2.97 0.53 7.38
CA GLY A 52 4.39 0.70 7.65
C GLY A 52 5.26 -0.26 6.85
N TYR A 53 6.34 -0.73 7.47
CA TYR A 53 7.24 -1.71 6.89
C TYR A 53 7.14 -3.05 7.60
N ASN A 54 7.12 -4.15 6.88
CA ASN A 54 6.91 -5.51 7.37
C ASN A 54 8.05 -6.10 8.23
N ARG A 55 9.01 -5.30 8.61
CA ARG A 55 10.09 -5.66 9.55
C ARG A 55 10.27 -4.52 10.54
N GLY A 56 10.27 -4.85 11.81
CA GLY A 56 10.34 -3.89 12.89
C GLY A 56 9.00 -3.63 13.56
N LEU A 57 8.85 -2.47 14.16
CA LEU A 57 7.70 -2.12 14.99
C LEU A 57 6.57 -1.48 14.17
N VAL A 58 5.34 -1.64 14.65
CA VAL A 58 4.19 -0.84 14.21
C VAL A 58 4.52 0.64 14.35
N PRO A 59 4.26 1.49 13.32
CA PRO A 59 4.56 2.93 13.36
C PRO A 59 3.58 3.70 14.26
N GLY A 60 3.57 3.36 15.55
CA GLY A 60 2.59 3.80 16.53
C GLY A 60 2.58 5.30 16.76
N ASP A 61 3.74 5.95 16.70
CA ASP A 61 3.89 7.40 16.83
C ASP A 61 3.21 8.18 15.68
N ALA A 62 3.23 7.63 14.44
CA ALA A 62 2.50 8.17 13.32
C ALA A 62 1.00 7.87 13.43
N LEU A 63 0.64 6.60 13.68
CA LEU A 63 -0.76 6.15 13.76
C LEU A 63 -1.56 6.83 14.87
N ALA A 64 -0.92 7.13 16.03
CA ALA A 64 -1.55 7.86 17.14
C ALA A 64 -1.94 9.30 16.81
N ARG A 65 -1.36 9.89 15.77
CA ARG A 65 -1.62 11.27 15.33
C ARG A 65 -2.73 11.38 14.30
N LEU A 66 -3.22 10.27 13.78
CA LEU A 66 -4.24 10.22 12.74
C LEU A 66 -5.64 10.28 13.34
N ARG A 67 -6.45 11.23 12.88
CA ARG A 67 -7.84 11.42 13.29
C ARG A 67 -8.79 10.35 12.75
N GLY A 68 -9.96 10.26 13.36
CA GLY A 68 -11.08 9.43 12.93
C GLY A 68 -11.05 7.99 13.45
N HIS A 69 -12.17 7.30 13.24
CA HIS A 69 -12.36 5.89 13.54
C HIS A 69 -11.69 5.04 12.46
N LYS A 70 -10.63 4.35 12.81
CA LYS A 70 -9.76 3.67 11.84
C LYS A 70 -9.99 2.17 11.83
N HIS A 71 -10.16 1.60 10.61
CA HIS A 71 -10.25 0.16 10.35
C HIS A 71 -9.14 -0.24 9.40
N LEU A 72 -8.43 -1.34 9.69
CA LEU A 72 -7.34 -1.85 8.86
C LEU A 72 -7.76 -3.12 8.14
N ILE A 73 -7.58 -3.13 6.84
CA ILE A 73 -7.49 -4.34 6.02
C ILE A 73 -6.00 -4.58 5.78
N ARG A 74 -5.43 -5.63 6.37
CA ARG A 74 -3.98 -5.84 6.35
C ARG A 74 -3.43 -6.03 4.95
N GLY A 75 -2.31 -5.36 4.69
CA GLY A 75 -1.47 -5.61 3.53
C GLY A 75 -0.31 -6.55 3.82
N ASN A 76 0.52 -6.80 2.82
CA ASN A 76 1.69 -7.67 2.98
C ASN A 76 2.76 -7.09 3.92
N HIS A 77 2.81 -5.76 4.04
CA HIS A 77 3.72 -5.10 4.98
C HIS A 77 3.18 -5.02 6.41
N ASP A 78 1.92 -5.38 6.64
CA ASP A 78 1.32 -5.35 7.98
C ASP A 78 1.41 -6.69 8.72
N THR A 79 1.79 -7.77 8.04
CA THR A 79 1.81 -9.13 8.60
C THR A 79 3.11 -9.48 9.33
N GLY A 80 4.18 -8.74 9.09
CA GLY A 80 5.53 -9.02 9.58
C GLY A 80 6.01 -8.16 10.74
N PHE A 81 5.14 -7.35 11.37
CA PHE A 81 5.52 -6.56 12.53
C PHE A 81 5.86 -7.45 13.74
N GLU A 82 6.96 -7.12 14.42
CA GLU A 82 7.40 -7.82 15.64
C GLU A 82 6.37 -7.71 16.78
N ASN A 83 5.60 -6.62 16.79
CA ASN A 83 4.56 -6.29 17.76
C ASN A 83 3.18 -6.12 17.10
N ALA A 84 2.83 -6.95 16.12
CA ALA A 84 1.59 -6.81 15.33
C ALA A 84 0.31 -6.65 16.17
N GLY A 85 0.29 -7.17 17.41
CA GLY A 85 -0.80 -6.96 18.36
C GLY A 85 -1.05 -5.49 18.73
N GLU A 86 -0.06 -4.61 18.55
CA GLU A 86 -0.22 -3.18 18.80
C GLU A 86 -1.12 -2.48 17.77
N LEU A 87 -1.35 -3.07 16.60
CA LEU A 87 -2.28 -2.53 15.61
C LEU A 87 -3.68 -2.28 16.21
N TYR A 88 -4.13 -3.15 17.12
CA TYR A 88 -5.42 -3.01 17.81
C TYR A 88 -5.49 -1.81 18.80
N ARG A 89 -4.38 -1.10 19.03
CA ARG A 89 -4.38 0.16 19.79
C ARG A 89 -4.78 1.35 18.92
N TYR A 90 -4.61 1.23 17.60
CA TYR A 90 -4.80 2.32 16.65
C TYR A 90 -5.97 2.08 15.69
N PHE A 91 -6.43 0.82 15.56
CA PHE A 91 -7.52 0.42 14.68
C PHE A 91 -8.60 -0.31 15.46
N GLU A 92 -9.86 0.07 15.22
CA GLU A 92 -11.03 -0.56 15.83
C GLU A 92 -11.21 -2.01 15.33
N THR A 93 -10.88 -2.24 14.06
CA THR A 93 -10.85 -3.59 13.47
C THR A 93 -9.58 -3.78 12.65
N VAL A 94 -9.06 -5.02 12.68
CA VAL A 94 -7.93 -5.45 11.86
C VAL A 94 -8.32 -6.77 11.20
N THR A 95 -8.46 -6.77 9.87
CA THR A 95 -8.93 -7.92 9.07
C THR A 95 -8.09 -8.06 7.81
N ASP A 96 -8.22 -9.17 7.08
CA ASP A 96 -7.55 -9.35 5.78
C ASP A 96 -8.49 -9.05 4.60
N PHE A 97 -9.79 -9.02 4.88
CA PHE A 97 -10.85 -8.79 3.93
C PHE A 97 -12.06 -8.21 4.66
N ASN A 98 -12.79 -7.30 4.03
CA ASN A 98 -14.05 -6.80 4.57
C ASN A 98 -15.03 -6.47 3.43
N GLU A 99 -16.31 -6.53 3.74
CA GLU A 99 -17.41 -6.01 2.92
C GLU A 99 -18.21 -5.01 3.74
N ILE A 100 -18.47 -3.85 3.17
CA ILE A 100 -19.20 -2.77 3.84
C ILE A 100 -20.20 -2.14 2.86
N ASP A 101 -21.11 -1.35 3.40
CA ASP A 101 -21.96 -0.46 2.60
C ASP A 101 -21.59 1.01 2.89
N ASP A 102 -21.29 1.79 1.84
CA ASP A 102 -21.12 3.24 1.90
C ASP A 102 -22.39 3.88 1.30
N GLY A 103 -23.35 4.20 2.18
CA GLY A 103 -24.71 4.51 1.78
C GLY A 103 -25.38 3.28 1.13
N GLU A 104 -25.82 3.43 -0.11
CA GLU A 104 -26.42 2.33 -0.89
C GLU A 104 -25.39 1.54 -1.72
N VAL A 105 -24.12 1.91 -1.64
CA VAL A 105 -23.07 1.34 -2.46
C VAL A 105 -22.33 0.24 -1.70
N HIS A 106 -22.37 -0.97 -2.22
CA HIS A 106 -21.62 -2.10 -1.67
C HIS A 106 -20.14 -2.01 -2.04
N ILE A 107 -19.26 -2.16 -1.07
CA ILE A 107 -17.79 -2.05 -1.20
C ILE A 107 -17.13 -3.31 -0.68
N ILE A 108 -16.25 -3.88 -1.49
CA ILE A 108 -15.33 -4.96 -1.11
C ILE A 108 -13.96 -4.33 -0.84
N LEU A 109 -13.36 -4.64 0.31
CA LEU A 109 -12.06 -4.15 0.74
C LEU A 109 -11.08 -5.33 0.86
N CYS A 110 -10.00 -5.28 0.10
CA CYS A 110 -8.88 -6.21 0.19
C CYS A 110 -7.63 -5.51 -0.30
N HIS A 111 -6.49 -5.72 0.35
CA HIS A 111 -5.24 -5.06 -0.06
C HIS A 111 -4.83 -5.41 -1.50
N TYR A 112 -5.03 -6.66 -1.91
CA TYR A 112 -4.81 -7.08 -3.29
C TYR A 112 -6.05 -6.88 -4.17
N PRO A 113 -5.91 -6.49 -5.45
CA PRO A 113 -7.05 -6.40 -6.35
C PRO A 113 -7.65 -7.78 -6.60
N ILE A 114 -8.96 -7.92 -6.35
CA ILE A 114 -9.72 -9.14 -6.60
C ILE A 114 -10.39 -9.04 -7.96
N LEU A 115 -10.17 -10.04 -8.81
CA LEU A 115 -10.67 -10.08 -10.17
C LEU A 115 -12.21 -10.18 -10.23
N TYR A 116 -12.80 -11.02 -9.39
CA TYR A 116 -14.24 -11.27 -9.40
C TYR A 116 -14.96 -10.56 -8.26
N ARG A 117 -16.05 -9.88 -8.60
CA ARG A 117 -17.02 -9.30 -7.65
C ARG A 117 -18.43 -9.44 -8.22
N ARG A 118 -19.39 -9.67 -7.34
CA ARG A 118 -20.80 -9.81 -7.74
C ARG A 118 -21.43 -8.45 -8.04
N ARG A 119 -21.15 -7.42 -7.21
CA ARG A 119 -21.76 -6.07 -7.29
C ARG A 119 -20.82 -5.04 -6.66
N GLY A 120 -21.17 -3.77 -6.76
CA GLY A 120 -20.49 -2.68 -6.07
C GLY A 120 -19.08 -2.39 -6.59
N TYR A 121 -18.27 -1.84 -5.73
CA TYR A 121 -16.86 -1.53 -6.01
C TYR A 121 -15.93 -2.46 -5.24
N MET A 122 -14.75 -2.70 -5.80
CA MET A 122 -13.59 -3.28 -5.16
C MET A 122 -12.60 -2.16 -4.89
N ILE A 123 -12.16 -2.00 -3.64
CA ILE A 123 -11.12 -1.04 -3.27
C ILE A 123 -9.89 -1.81 -2.79
N HIS A 124 -8.73 -1.48 -3.37
CA HIS A 124 -7.46 -2.15 -3.10
C HIS A 124 -6.31 -1.15 -2.90
N GLY A 125 -5.18 -1.63 -2.39
CA GLY A 125 -3.87 -0.97 -2.36
C GLY A 125 -2.84 -1.70 -3.21
N HIS A 126 -1.65 -1.90 -2.66
CA HIS A 126 -0.55 -2.72 -3.13
C HIS A 126 0.17 -2.26 -4.40
N LEU A 127 -0.54 -1.80 -5.41
CA LEU A 127 0.05 -1.51 -6.73
C LEU A 127 0.61 -0.10 -6.83
N HIS A 128 0.38 0.75 -5.82
CA HIS A 128 0.85 2.13 -5.84
C HIS A 128 0.46 2.84 -7.15
N GLN A 129 1.38 3.62 -7.72
CA GLN A 129 1.26 4.24 -9.04
C GLN A 129 1.92 3.40 -10.17
N ALA A 130 2.22 2.11 -9.90
CA ALA A 130 2.89 1.26 -10.87
C ALA A 130 2.06 1.07 -12.16
N ARG A 131 2.74 1.10 -13.31
CA ARG A 131 2.15 0.89 -14.63
C ARG A 131 2.67 -0.39 -15.28
N GLY A 132 2.74 -1.45 -14.47
CA GLY A 132 3.08 -2.80 -14.90
C GLY A 132 1.96 -3.47 -15.73
N PRO A 133 2.05 -4.78 -15.95
CA PRO A 133 1.04 -5.56 -16.69
C PRO A 133 -0.38 -5.41 -16.11
N GLU A 134 -0.49 -5.29 -14.78
CA GLU A 134 -1.76 -5.16 -14.05
C GLU A 134 -2.49 -3.85 -14.39
N TYR A 135 -1.75 -2.77 -14.67
CA TYR A 135 -2.31 -1.46 -15.00
C TYR A 135 -3.25 -1.53 -16.22
N GLY A 136 -2.81 -2.22 -17.30
CA GLY A 136 -3.61 -2.38 -18.50
C GLY A 136 -4.92 -3.15 -18.27
N MET A 137 -4.90 -4.13 -17.36
CA MET A 137 -6.06 -4.90 -16.96
C MET A 137 -7.02 -4.06 -16.11
N LEU A 138 -6.51 -3.40 -15.06
CA LEU A 138 -7.31 -2.61 -14.13
C LEU A 138 -7.95 -1.40 -14.79
N ARG A 139 -7.28 -0.80 -15.76
CA ARG A 139 -7.84 0.28 -16.61
C ARG A 139 -9.17 -0.10 -17.26
N GLN A 140 -9.38 -1.39 -17.56
CA GLN A 140 -10.62 -1.92 -18.14
C GLN A 140 -11.66 -2.29 -17.08
N MET A 141 -11.35 -2.11 -15.81
CA MET A 141 -12.19 -2.50 -14.67
C MET A 141 -12.63 -1.27 -13.85
N PRO A 142 -13.55 -0.42 -14.33
CA PRO A 142 -13.84 0.90 -13.73
C PRO A 142 -14.42 0.85 -12.31
N ARG A 143 -14.77 -0.33 -11.81
CA ARG A 143 -15.24 -0.55 -10.44
C ARG A 143 -14.20 -1.21 -9.54
N VAL A 144 -12.96 -1.31 -9.98
CA VAL A 144 -11.79 -1.71 -9.16
C VAL A 144 -10.95 -0.46 -8.96
N LEU A 145 -10.87 0.00 -7.71
CA LEU A 145 -10.33 1.30 -7.37
C LEU A 145 -9.08 1.16 -6.52
N ASN A 146 -8.02 1.86 -6.90
CA ASN A 146 -6.77 1.92 -6.17
C ASN A 146 -6.83 3.04 -5.11
N ALA A 147 -6.81 2.67 -3.82
CA ALA A 147 -6.82 3.58 -2.69
C ALA A 147 -5.42 4.05 -2.27
N GLY A 148 -4.36 3.57 -2.93
CA GLY A 148 -2.98 3.95 -2.63
C GLY A 148 -2.79 5.47 -2.60
N VAL A 149 -2.08 5.96 -1.60
CA VAL A 149 -1.83 7.41 -1.41
C VAL A 149 -1.16 8.04 -2.62
N ASP A 150 -0.36 7.28 -3.36
CA ASP A 150 0.36 7.71 -4.56
C ASP A 150 -0.59 8.13 -5.71
N VAL A 151 -1.80 7.53 -5.76
CA VAL A 151 -2.86 7.85 -6.73
C VAL A 151 -3.81 8.91 -6.18
N ASN A 152 -3.88 9.08 -4.85
CA ASN A 152 -4.87 9.89 -4.15
C ASN A 152 -4.26 11.12 -3.46
N PHE A 153 -3.22 11.72 -4.05
CA PHE A 153 -2.60 12.97 -3.59
C PHE A 153 -2.13 12.93 -2.14
N TYR A 154 -1.66 11.75 -1.68
CA TYR A 154 -1.12 11.52 -0.32
C TYR A 154 -2.11 11.87 0.79
N ARG A 155 -3.39 11.55 0.61
CA ARG A 155 -4.45 11.77 1.62
C ARG A 155 -5.55 10.71 1.53
N PRO A 156 -6.32 10.49 2.62
CA PRO A 156 -7.59 9.76 2.55
C PRO A 156 -8.62 10.50 1.68
N VAL A 157 -9.44 9.74 0.97
CA VAL A 157 -10.46 10.26 0.04
C VAL A 157 -11.78 9.56 0.23
N THR A 158 -12.89 10.27 -0.02
CA THR A 158 -14.24 9.68 -0.06
C THR A 158 -14.44 8.86 -1.33
N LEU A 159 -15.48 7.99 -1.37
CA LEU A 159 -15.77 7.17 -2.55
C LEU A 159 -15.91 7.99 -3.86
N PRO A 160 -16.65 9.11 -3.89
CA PRO A 160 -16.70 9.92 -5.10
C PRO A 160 -15.35 10.45 -5.56
N GLN A 161 -14.51 10.92 -4.61
CA GLN A 161 -13.14 11.38 -4.91
C GLN A 161 -12.25 10.24 -5.40
N LEU A 162 -12.38 9.05 -4.79
CA LEU A 162 -11.63 7.87 -5.18
C LEU A 162 -11.95 7.44 -6.63
N ILE A 163 -13.23 7.45 -7.01
CA ILE A 163 -13.69 7.17 -8.36
C ILE A 163 -13.08 8.15 -9.36
N GLU A 164 -13.12 9.45 -9.06
CA GLU A 164 -12.59 10.50 -9.92
C GLU A 164 -11.07 10.42 -10.07
N ASN A 165 -10.33 10.25 -8.96
CA ASN A 165 -8.88 10.12 -8.99
C ASN A 165 -8.43 8.89 -9.79
N ASN A 166 -9.13 7.76 -9.64
CA ASN A 166 -8.82 6.54 -10.41
C ASN A 166 -9.14 6.73 -11.90
N ARG A 167 -10.24 7.41 -12.22
CA ARG A 167 -10.55 7.74 -13.62
C ARG A 167 -9.42 8.57 -14.25
N ALA A 168 -8.98 9.62 -13.56
CA ALA A 168 -7.90 10.47 -14.01
C ALA A 168 -6.55 9.74 -14.10
N PHE A 169 -6.24 8.87 -13.13
CA PHE A 169 -5.03 8.05 -13.15
C PHE A 169 -5.00 7.08 -14.34
N TYR A 170 -6.11 6.38 -14.59
CA TYR A 170 -6.19 5.40 -15.68
C TYR A 170 -6.41 6.03 -17.06
N SER A 171 -6.86 7.29 -17.16
CA SER A 171 -6.88 8.05 -18.43
C SER A 171 -5.52 8.65 -18.79
N GLY A 172 -4.62 8.81 -17.82
CA GLY A 172 -3.35 9.50 -17.96
C GLY A 172 -3.43 11.01 -17.69
N GLU A 173 -4.60 11.54 -17.32
CA GLU A 173 -4.78 12.96 -17.02
C GLU A 173 -3.99 13.41 -15.79
N ASN A 174 -3.73 12.50 -14.84
CA ASN A 174 -2.96 12.78 -13.64
C ASN A 174 -1.43 12.79 -13.85
N ASP A 175 -0.92 12.44 -15.03
CA ASP A 175 0.52 12.35 -15.28
C ASP A 175 1.24 13.69 -15.08
N ALA A 176 0.54 14.81 -15.27
CA ALA A 176 1.06 16.14 -15.01
C ALA A 176 1.05 16.54 -13.52
N LEU A 177 0.28 15.84 -12.68
CA LEU A 177 0.08 16.15 -11.26
C LEU A 177 0.90 15.22 -10.34
N ILE A 178 1.29 14.05 -10.84
CA ILE A 178 2.19 13.12 -10.15
C ILE A 178 3.58 13.40 -10.72
N PRO A 179 4.50 14.03 -9.97
CA PRO A 179 5.84 14.26 -10.47
C PRO A 179 6.46 12.93 -10.89
N PRO A 180 7.22 12.87 -12.00
CA PRO A 180 7.94 11.66 -12.38
C PRO A 180 8.87 11.25 -11.24
N PRO A 181 9.08 9.94 -11.03
CA PRO A 181 10.06 9.49 -10.06
C PRO A 181 11.41 10.15 -10.36
N PRO A 182 12.17 10.56 -9.33
CA PRO A 182 13.49 11.10 -9.53
C PRO A 182 14.34 10.11 -10.34
N PRO A 183 15.26 10.58 -11.20
CA PRO A 183 16.12 9.68 -11.94
C PRO A 183 16.91 8.77 -10.97
N PRO A 184 17.13 7.50 -11.32
CA PRO A 184 17.91 6.61 -10.48
C PRO A 184 19.26 7.26 -10.18
N PRO A 185 19.79 7.09 -8.94
CA PRO A 185 21.10 7.64 -8.60
C PRO A 185 22.14 7.13 -9.60
N PRO A 186 23.13 7.95 -9.98
CA PRO A 186 24.16 7.55 -10.90
C PRO A 186 24.80 6.27 -10.37
N ARG A 187 24.87 5.24 -11.21
CA ARG A 187 25.56 4.00 -10.84
C ARG A 187 26.98 4.38 -10.45
N GLY A 188 27.27 4.35 -9.16
CA GLY A 188 28.59 4.63 -8.65
C GLY A 188 29.57 3.73 -9.37
N GLY A 189 30.49 4.33 -10.14
CA GLY A 189 31.61 3.66 -10.74
C GLY A 189 32.57 3.21 -9.63
N GLY A 190 32.22 2.17 -8.91
CA GLY A 190 33.08 1.51 -7.96
C GLY A 190 34.10 0.70 -8.74
N SER A 191 35.27 1.25 -8.92
CA SER A 191 36.48 0.48 -9.25
C SER A 191 36.70 -0.58 -8.17
N VAL A 192 36.26 -1.80 -8.43
CA VAL A 192 36.58 -2.94 -7.57
C VAL A 192 37.98 -3.41 -7.97
N THR A 193 38.99 -2.93 -7.25
CA THR A 193 40.30 -3.54 -7.26
C THR A 193 40.20 -4.91 -6.61
N ALA A 194 40.57 -5.90 -7.40
CA ALA A 194 40.57 -7.30 -7.05
C ALA A 194 41.38 -7.61 -5.79
N GLY A 195 40.85 -8.50 -4.95
CA GLY A 195 41.59 -9.10 -3.87
C GLY A 195 40.73 -9.90 -2.91
N CYS A 196 40.18 -11.01 -3.35
CA CYS A 196 39.84 -12.07 -2.39
C CYS A 196 39.88 -13.45 -3.03
N ARG A 197 40.70 -14.28 -2.39
CA ARG A 197 41.02 -15.66 -2.77
C ARG A 197 39.79 -16.55 -2.78
N ALA A 198 39.73 -17.41 -3.79
CA ALA A 198 38.76 -18.49 -3.93
C ALA A 198 38.87 -19.50 -2.77
N GLY A 199 37.79 -19.63 -2.01
CA GLY A 199 37.50 -20.78 -1.17
C GLY A 199 36.36 -21.57 -1.80
N ARG A 200 36.68 -22.73 -2.40
CA ARG A 200 35.69 -23.68 -2.91
C ARG A 200 35.02 -24.36 -1.73
N ILE A 201 33.71 -24.26 -1.63
CA ILE A 201 32.92 -25.23 -0.88
C ILE A 201 31.83 -25.73 -1.85
N SER A 202 32.03 -26.93 -2.34
CA SER A 202 31.09 -27.71 -3.14
C SER A 202 30.23 -28.54 -2.18
N ALA A 203 28.91 -28.32 -2.16
CA ALA A 203 27.95 -29.30 -1.64
C ALA A 203 26.85 -29.50 -2.67
N PRO A 204 26.50 -30.76 -3.02
CA PRO A 204 25.51 -31.04 -4.05
C PRO A 204 24.08 -30.87 -3.51
N PHE A 205 23.29 -30.15 -4.27
CA PHE A 205 21.84 -30.02 -4.10
C PHE A 205 21.16 -31.33 -4.50
N ARG A 206 20.46 -32.00 -3.58
CA ARG A 206 19.55 -33.12 -3.88
C ARG A 206 18.13 -32.59 -4.01
N PRO A 207 17.40 -32.82 -5.11
CA PRO A 207 15.99 -32.53 -5.19
C PRO A 207 15.19 -33.58 -4.42
N GLY A 208 14.49 -33.17 -3.37
CA GLY A 208 13.52 -33.99 -2.65
C GLY A 208 12.20 -34.06 -3.42
N LEU A 209 11.80 -35.28 -3.77
CA LEU A 209 10.52 -35.63 -4.37
C LEU A 209 9.41 -35.44 -3.33
N ILE A 210 8.48 -34.50 -3.55
CA ILE A 210 7.28 -34.37 -2.71
C ILE A 210 6.21 -35.32 -3.30
N LEU A 211 5.96 -36.41 -2.59
CA LEU A 211 4.83 -37.31 -2.83
C LEU A 211 3.55 -36.64 -2.24
N ILE A 212 2.66 -36.19 -3.12
CA ILE A 212 1.30 -35.84 -2.75
C ILE A 212 0.52 -37.14 -2.63
N ARG A 213 0.16 -37.54 -1.40
CA ARG A 213 -0.87 -38.56 -1.18
C ARG A 213 -2.24 -37.90 -1.27
N SER A 214 -3.00 -38.34 -2.25
CA SER A 214 -4.45 -38.19 -2.32
C SER A 214 -5.08 -39.29 -1.46
N ASP A 215 -5.75 -38.94 -0.40
CA ASP A 215 -6.75 -39.79 0.24
C ASP A 215 -8.06 -39.01 0.39
N LEU A 216 -9.11 -39.58 -0.11
CA LEU A 216 -10.55 -39.39 -0.19
C LEU A 216 -11.20 -38.45 0.86
#